data_dff58ec2c14fbea4560a72c8bf89cc9a
#
_entry.id   dff58ec2c14fbea4560a72c8bf89cc9a
#
_cell.length_a   1.000
_cell.length_b   1.000
_cell.length_c   1.000
_cell.angle_alpha   90.00
_cell.angle_beta   90.00
_cell.angle_gamma   90.00
#
_symmetry.space_group_name_H-M   'P 1'
#
loop_
_entity.id
_entity.type
_entity.pdbx_description
1 polymer ?
#
loop_
_entity_poly.entity_id
_entity_poly.type
_entity_poly.pdbx_seq_one_letter_code
_entity_poly.pdbx_strand_id
1 'polypeptide(L)'
;MVAGSGREASDLIAFVPPNFGRGTVEKIAVNAVMAGCRPEYMPVIIAGVEAMCDDAFDLHGVSATTNFPSPLFIVNGPVRKALDINCAAGCFGPGWRANGTIGRALRLVVANLGGASARTMSMSTMAHPGRYTYCIGEHEEQNPWNSLAVEHGFAPEESTVAAFAGEAPHGVYDHQSRNAKDLLITISKSLEVLSHSKSTHHGDTLVVFSPEHARTIAEDGWSKPDMRDFLWHRLRKPVSELVPGLDGGEGLPPRVLAKFSNPETDATLIPKFREPGNIKFLVAGGTAGRFSAVIHGWTFSKMSRLVIKRVRPTDG
;
A
#
# COMPACT_ATOMS: atom_id res chain seq x y z
N MET A 1 -26.06 -9.75 -4.02
CA MET A 1 -24.63 -9.82 -3.65
C MET A 1 -24.04 -11.21 -3.96
N VAL A 2 -24.57 -12.31 -3.40
CA VAL A 2 -24.02 -13.67 -3.66
C VAL A 2 -24.03 -13.97 -5.17
N ALA A 3 -25.14 -13.77 -5.86
CA ALA A 3 -25.22 -13.97 -7.31
C ALA A 3 -24.18 -13.18 -8.11
N GLY A 4 -23.86 -11.95 -7.66
CA GLY A 4 -22.82 -11.13 -8.29
C GLY A 4 -21.38 -11.64 -8.08
N SER A 5 -21.18 -12.70 -7.30
CA SER A 5 -19.87 -13.33 -7.12
C SER A 5 -19.58 -14.46 -8.11
N GLY A 6 -20.61 -15.02 -8.76
CA GLY A 6 -20.49 -16.23 -9.58
C GLY A 6 -20.12 -17.49 -8.77
N ARG A 7 -20.35 -17.49 -7.45
CA ARG A 7 -19.97 -18.57 -6.53
C ARG A 7 -21.13 -18.95 -5.62
N GLU A 8 -21.06 -20.13 -5.01
CA GLU A 8 -22.02 -20.56 -4.03
C GLU A 8 -21.88 -19.82 -2.70
N ALA A 9 -22.99 -19.58 -2.01
CA ALA A 9 -23.02 -18.86 -0.73
C ALA A 9 -22.11 -19.47 0.34
N SER A 10 -22.00 -20.79 0.35
CA SER A 10 -21.21 -21.57 1.30
C SER A 10 -19.72 -21.65 0.99
N ASP A 11 -19.30 -21.24 -0.21
CA ASP A 11 -17.89 -21.32 -0.63
C ASP A 11 -16.98 -20.54 0.33
N LEU A 12 -15.98 -21.25 0.84
CA LEU A 12 -14.99 -20.66 1.73
C LEU A 12 -13.94 -19.94 0.90
N ILE A 13 -13.82 -18.63 1.10
CA ILE A 13 -12.79 -17.79 0.45
C ILE A 13 -11.51 -17.79 1.28
N ALA A 14 -11.61 -17.55 2.59
CA ALA A 14 -10.47 -17.52 3.49
C ALA A 14 -10.89 -17.68 4.95
N PHE A 15 -9.94 -18.03 5.81
CA PHE A 15 -10.04 -17.79 7.25
C PHE A 15 -9.47 -16.39 7.54
N VAL A 16 -10.28 -15.51 8.10
CA VAL A 16 -9.91 -14.08 8.25
C VAL A 16 -9.20 -13.85 9.58
N PRO A 17 -7.89 -13.52 9.57
CA PRO A 17 -7.17 -13.14 10.79
C PRO A 17 -7.75 -11.86 11.43
N PRO A 18 -7.51 -11.61 12.76
CA PRO A 18 -6.71 -12.44 13.68
C PRO A 18 -7.46 -13.62 14.31
N ASN A 19 -8.79 -13.63 14.36
CA ASN A 19 -9.57 -14.71 14.98
C ASN A 19 -9.87 -15.90 14.04
N PHE A 20 -9.41 -15.84 12.78
CA PHE A 20 -9.58 -16.89 11.79
C PHE A 20 -11.06 -17.28 11.55
N GLY A 21 -11.97 -16.31 11.62
CA GLY A 21 -13.38 -16.52 11.28
C GLY A 21 -13.54 -16.96 9.82
N ARG A 22 -14.50 -17.86 9.58
CA ARG A 22 -14.78 -18.38 8.24
C ARG A 22 -15.37 -17.30 7.35
N GLY A 23 -14.62 -16.85 6.36
CA GLY A 23 -15.05 -15.92 5.31
C GLY A 23 -15.67 -16.65 4.15
N THR A 24 -16.95 -17.04 4.28
CA THR A 24 -17.72 -17.58 3.16
C THR A 24 -18.24 -16.45 2.28
N VAL A 25 -18.58 -16.77 1.04
CA VAL A 25 -19.16 -15.81 0.09
C VAL A 25 -20.37 -15.09 0.69
N GLU A 26 -21.29 -15.83 1.36
CA GLU A 26 -22.44 -15.23 2.04
C GLU A 26 -22.04 -14.21 3.10
N LYS A 27 -21.09 -14.55 3.97
CA LYS A 27 -20.65 -13.64 5.05
C LYS A 27 -19.94 -12.42 4.51
N ILE A 28 -19.14 -12.56 3.44
CA ILE A 28 -18.54 -11.46 2.74
C ILE A 28 -19.63 -10.58 2.10
N ALA A 29 -20.63 -11.19 1.46
CA ALA A 29 -21.77 -10.49 0.85
C ALA A 29 -22.57 -9.68 1.89
N VAL A 30 -22.80 -10.21 3.10
CA VAL A 30 -23.43 -9.48 4.21
C VAL A 30 -22.65 -8.21 4.55
N ASN A 31 -21.32 -8.31 4.67
CA ASN A 31 -20.47 -7.13 4.93
C ASN A 31 -20.49 -6.14 3.76
N ALA A 32 -20.57 -6.63 2.53
CA ALA A 32 -20.68 -5.79 1.35
C ALA A 32 -22.03 -5.04 1.29
N VAL A 33 -23.13 -5.68 1.67
CA VAL A 33 -24.44 -5.02 1.82
C VAL A 33 -24.39 -3.92 2.87
N MET A 34 -23.84 -4.23 4.04
CA MET A 34 -23.70 -3.24 5.13
C MET A 34 -22.83 -2.03 4.73
N ALA A 35 -21.88 -2.23 3.81
CA ALA A 35 -21.04 -1.16 3.27
C ALA A 35 -21.73 -0.34 2.17
N GLY A 36 -22.86 -0.81 1.62
CA GLY A 36 -23.57 -0.16 0.50
C GLY A 36 -23.02 -0.52 -0.88
N CYS A 37 -22.36 -1.67 -1.01
CA CYS A 37 -21.83 -2.16 -2.28
C CYS A 37 -22.94 -2.55 -3.27
N ARG A 38 -22.58 -2.56 -4.54
CA ARG A 38 -23.41 -3.18 -5.62
C ARG A 38 -22.98 -4.64 -5.82
N PRO A 39 -23.87 -5.50 -6.35
CA PRO A 39 -23.54 -6.90 -6.62
C PRO A 39 -22.30 -7.08 -7.50
N GLU A 40 -22.10 -6.20 -8.49
CA GLU A 40 -21.01 -6.23 -9.45
C GLU A 40 -19.64 -6.01 -8.79
N TYR A 41 -19.58 -5.51 -7.55
CA TYR A 41 -18.33 -5.31 -6.82
C TYR A 41 -17.82 -6.59 -6.15
N MET A 42 -18.64 -7.65 -6.06
CA MET A 42 -18.27 -8.88 -5.34
C MET A 42 -16.98 -9.54 -5.83
N PRO A 43 -16.70 -9.66 -7.13
CA PRO A 43 -15.44 -10.26 -7.59
C PRO A 43 -14.21 -9.50 -7.09
N VAL A 44 -14.27 -8.16 -7.07
CA VAL A 44 -13.19 -7.29 -6.55
C VAL A 44 -13.05 -7.46 -5.03
N ILE A 45 -14.17 -7.51 -4.30
CA ILE A 45 -14.17 -7.71 -2.85
C ILE A 45 -13.59 -9.08 -2.49
N ILE A 46 -13.97 -10.15 -3.21
CA ILE A 46 -13.44 -11.50 -3.00
C ILE A 46 -11.91 -11.52 -3.24
N ALA A 47 -11.44 -10.95 -4.36
CA ALA A 47 -10.01 -10.86 -4.64
C ALA A 47 -9.27 -10.05 -3.55
N GLY A 48 -9.89 -8.99 -3.02
CA GLY A 48 -9.37 -8.22 -1.89
C GLY A 48 -9.27 -9.04 -0.60
N VAL A 49 -10.25 -9.90 -0.31
CA VAL A 49 -10.21 -10.84 0.82
C VAL A 49 -9.11 -11.88 0.62
N GLU A 50 -9.00 -12.47 -0.58
CA GLU A 50 -7.94 -13.42 -0.92
C GLU A 50 -6.55 -12.78 -0.77
N ALA A 51 -6.39 -11.51 -1.16
CA ALA A 51 -5.12 -10.78 -1.08
C ALA A 51 -4.73 -10.46 0.37
N MET A 52 -5.65 -9.90 1.16
CA MET A 52 -5.33 -9.50 2.53
C MET A 52 -5.22 -10.71 3.50
N CYS A 53 -5.80 -11.86 3.16
CA CYS A 53 -5.70 -13.08 3.94
C CYS A 53 -4.54 -14.01 3.51
N ASP A 54 -3.75 -13.59 2.51
CA ASP A 54 -2.52 -14.28 2.14
C ASP A 54 -1.46 -14.13 3.25
N ASP A 55 -0.71 -15.18 3.53
CA ASP A 55 0.31 -15.19 4.59
C ASP A 55 1.37 -14.11 4.40
N ALA A 56 1.67 -13.73 3.15
CA ALA A 56 2.66 -12.69 2.85
C ALA A 56 2.17 -11.29 3.22
N PHE A 57 0.85 -11.05 3.30
CA PHE A 57 0.29 -9.79 3.76
C PHE A 57 0.34 -9.63 5.28
N ASP A 58 0.33 -10.72 6.04
CA ASP A 58 0.32 -10.76 7.51
C ASP A 58 -0.82 -9.92 8.13
N LEU A 59 -2.07 -10.19 7.72
CA LEU A 59 -3.25 -9.46 8.24
C LEU A 59 -3.36 -9.51 9.77
N HIS A 60 -2.89 -10.60 10.40
CA HIS A 60 -2.84 -10.71 11.87
C HIS A 60 -1.98 -9.60 12.46
N GLY A 61 -0.74 -9.50 12.03
CA GLY A 61 0.20 -8.47 12.51
C GLY A 61 -0.30 -7.05 12.20
N VAL A 62 -0.77 -6.81 10.98
CA VAL A 62 -1.35 -5.52 10.53
C VAL A 62 -2.54 -5.10 11.40
N SER A 63 -3.37 -6.06 11.85
CA SER A 63 -4.56 -5.77 12.65
C SER A 63 -4.25 -5.56 14.13
N ALA A 64 -3.34 -6.36 14.70
CA ALA A 64 -3.06 -6.40 16.15
C ALA A 64 -1.98 -5.43 16.61
N THR A 65 -1.22 -4.81 15.70
CA THR A 65 -0.14 -3.88 16.05
C THR A 65 -0.63 -2.61 16.73
N THR A 66 0.23 -2.01 17.57
CA THR A 66 0.04 -0.66 18.12
C THR A 66 0.33 0.44 17.08
N ASN A 67 1.07 0.13 16.01
CA ASN A 67 1.22 0.99 14.85
C ASN A 67 -0.13 1.13 14.12
N PHE A 68 -0.24 1.99 13.15
CA PHE A 68 -1.52 2.39 12.56
C PHE A 68 -1.70 2.07 11.06
N PRO A 69 -1.15 0.98 10.51
CA PRO A 69 -1.42 0.61 9.12
C PRO A 69 -2.88 0.18 8.92
N SER A 70 -3.31 0.25 7.70
CA SER A 70 -4.59 -0.28 7.22
C SER A 70 -4.39 -0.96 5.86
N PRO A 71 -5.14 -2.03 5.55
CA PRO A 71 -5.13 -2.55 4.19
C PRO A 71 -5.61 -1.49 3.19
N LEU A 72 -4.71 -1.08 2.29
CA LEU A 72 -5.01 -0.30 1.09
C LEU A 72 -5.21 -1.28 -0.06
N PHE A 73 -6.30 -1.13 -0.79
CA PHE A 73 -6.59 -1.93 -1.97
C PHE A 73 -6.39 -1.10 -3.24
N ILE A 74 -5.60 -1.62 -4.17
CA ILE A 74 -5.31 -0.99 -5.45
C ILE A 74 -5.87 -1.89 -6.54
N VAL A 75 -6.74 -1.34 -7.38
CA VAL A 75 -7.41 -2.08 -8.44
C VAL A 75 -6.79 -1.74 -9.78
N ASN A 76 -6.42 -2.77 -10.55
CA ASN A 76 -5.86 -2.68 -11.87
C ASN A 76 -6.73 -3.41 -12.92
N GLY A 77 -6.50 -3.08 -14.18
CA GLY A 77 -7.12 -3.72 -15.33
C GLY A 77 -8.53 -3.22 -15.66
N PRO A 78 -9.22 -3.91 -16.59
CA PRO A 78 -10.50 -3.47 -17.14
C PRO A 78 -11.62 -3.28 -16.11
N VAL A 79 -11.63 -4.07 -15.02
CA VAL A 79 -12.64 -3.98 -13.96
C VAL A 79 -12.70 -2.60 -13.33
N ARG A 80 -11.58 -1.89 -13.29
CA ARG A 80 -11.48 -0.53 -12.76
C ARG A 80 -12.43 0.42 -13.47
N LYS A 81 -12.46 0.36 -14.81
CA LYS A 81 -13.38 1.16 -15.64
C LYS A 81 -14.81 0.65 -15.55
N ALA A 82 -14.99 -0.66 -15.65
CA ALA A 82 -16.33 -1.28 -15.63
C ALA A 82 -17.12 -0.96 -14.36
N LEU A 83 -16.43 -0.81 -13.22
CA LEU A 83 -17.04 -0.54 -11.92
C LEU A 83 -16.94 0.93 -11.48
N ASP A 84 -16.44 1.83 -12.33
CA ASP A 84 -16.21 3.25 -12.01
C ASP A 84 -15.36 3.42 -10.74
N ILE A 85 -14.24 2.69 -10.66
CA ILE A 85 -13.28 2.82 -9.56
C ILE A 85 -12.35 3.99 -9.87
N ASN A 86 -12.46 5.05 -9.07
CA ASN A 86 -11.68 6.26 -9.28
C ASN A 86 -10.17 6.04 -9.06
N CYS A 87 -9.39 6.44 -10.04
CA CYS A 87 -7.94 6.51 -10.04
C CYS A 87 -7.42 7.93 -10.31
N ALA A 88 -8.32 8.86 -10.64
CA ALA A 88 -8.02 10.22 -11.06
C ALA A 88 -8.13 11.21 -9.88
N ALA A 89 -8.53 12.44 -10.15
CA ALA A 89 -8.64 13.49 -9.13
C ALA A 89 -9.48 13.03 -7.93
N GLY A 90 -8.92 13.23 -6.73
CA GLY A 90 -9.58 12.85 -5.49
C GLY A 90 -9.66 11.35 -5.21
N CYS A 91 -8.82 10.51 -5.82
CA CYS A 91 -8.89 9.05 -5.70
C CYS A 91 -8.80 8.53 -4.26
N PHE A 92 -8.14 9.22 -3.36
CA PHE A 92 -8.12 8.92 -1.92
C PHE A 92 -9.26 9.59 -1.13
N GLY A 93 -10.06 10.39 -1.79
CA GLY A 93 -11.13 11.20 -1.18
C GLY A 93 -12.54 10.65 -1.42
N PRO A 94 -13.56 11.41 -1.00
CA PRO A 94 -14.96 11.05 -1.23
C PRO A 94 -15.39 11.29 -2.69
N GLY A 95 -16.59 10.79 -3.03
CA GLY A 95 -17.26 11.09 -4.32
C GLY A 95 -17.51 9.87 -5.20
N TRP A 96 -16.77 8.79 -5.00
CA TRP A 96 -16.95 7.56 -5.78
C TRP A 96 -17.46 6.41 -4.92
N ARG A 97 -18.63 5.89 -5.31
CA ARG A 97 -19.28 4.80 -4.58
C ARG A 97 -18.40 3.55 -4.51
N ALA A 98 -17.82 3.14 -5.64
CA ALA A 98 -16.99 1.93 -5.70
C ALA A 98 -15.82 2.00 -4.72
N ASN A 99 -15.00 3.06 -4.77
CA ASN A 99 -13.88 3.26 -3.85
C ASN A 99 -14.32 3.21 -2.38
N GLY A 100 -15.36 4.01 -2.06
CA GLY A 100 -15.85 4.15 -0.70
C GLY A 100 -16.41 2.84 -0.14
N THR A 101 -17.25 2.15 -0.92
CA THR A 101 -17.97 0.97 -0.40
C THR A 101 -17.14 -0.32 -0.47
N ILE A 102 -16.31 -0.53 -1.49
CA ILE A 102 -15.41 -1.69 -1.58
C ILE A 102 -14.41 -1.68 -0.41
N GLY A 103 -13.71 -0.57 -0.21
CA GLY A 103 -12.77 -0.43 0.91
C GLY A 103 -13.47 -0.62 2.26
N ARG A 104 -14.70 -0.08 2.41
CA ARG A 104 -15.50 -0.25 3.62
C ARG A 104 -15.92 -1.70 3.85
N ALA A 105 -16.34 -2.42 2.80
CA ALA A 105 -16.71 -3.83 2.88
C ALA A 105 -15.54 -4.68 3.36
N LEU A 106 -14.37 -4.51 2.79
CA LEU A 106 -13.15 -5.21 3.19
C LEU A 106 -12.77 -4.91 4.63
N ARG A 107 -12.90 -3.65 5.08
CA ARG A 107 -12.68 -3.31 6.49
C ARG A 107 -13.71 -3.96 7.43
N LEU A 108 -14.98 -4.05 7.01
CA LEU A 108 -16.02 -4.75 7.79
C LEU A 108 -15.74 -6.25 7.87
N VAL A 109 -15.26 -6.87 6.81
CA VAL A 109 -14.82 -8.29 6.84
C VAL A 109 -13.72 -8.49 7.90
N VAL A 110 -12.70 -7.63 7.94
CA VAL A 110 -11.65 -7.70 8.96
C VAL A 110 -12.20 -7.51 10.37
N ALA A 111 -13.15 -6.59 10.56
CA ALA A 111 -13.75 -6.35 11.87
C ALA A 111 -14.70 -7.48 12.32
N ASN A 112 -15.61 -7.91 11.45
CA ASN A 112 -16.71 -8.79 11.83
C ASN A 112 -16.35 -10.28 11.75
N LEU A 113 -15.52 -10.67 10.79
CA LEU A 113 -15.05 -12.05 10.63
C LEU A 113 -13.69 -12.27 11.28
N GLY A 114 -12.78 -11.32 11.11
CA GLY A 114 -11.46 -11.36 11.74
C GLY A 114 -11.45 -10.96 13.21
N GLY A 115 -12.48 -10.29 13.70
CA GLY A 115 -12.54 -9.83 15.09
C GLY A 115 -11.64 -8.63 15.40
N ALA A 116 -11.05 -8.00 14.40
CA ALA A 116 -10.14 -6.84 14.58
C ALA A 116 -10.94 -5.55 14.85
N SER A 117 -11.74 -5.54 15.90
CA SER A 117 -12.49 -4.39 16.38
C SER A 117 -11.64 -3.53 17.32
N ALA A 118 -11.93 -2.23 17.38
CA ALA A 118 -11.30 -1.34 18.34
C ALA A 118 -11.57 -1.79 19.77
N ARG A 119 -10.57 -1.64 20.65
CA ARG A 119 -10.60 -2.06 22.07
C ARG A 119 -10.59 -3.57 22.33
N THR A 120 -10.52 -4.39 21.28
CA THR A 120 -10.37 -5.85 21.42
C THR A 120 -9.03 -6.29 20.85
N MET A 121 -8.98 -6.59 19.55
CA MET A 121 -7.76 -7.03 18.87
C MET A 121 -7.03 -5.90 18.15
N SER A 122 -7.71 -4.82 17.78
CA SER A 122 -7.07 -3.67 17.14
C SER A 122 -6.53 -2.71 18.22
N MET A 123 -5.21 -2.79 18.44
CA MET A 123 -4.51 -2.02 19.47
C MET A 123 -3.86 -0.74 18.93
N SER A 124 -4.16 -0.36 17.70
CA SER A 124 -3.56 0.81 17.04
C SER A 124 -3.70 2.07 17.89
N THR A 125 -2.57 2.71 18.20
CA THR A 125 -2.51 3.87 19.10
C THR A 125 -3.32 5.05 18.57
N MET A 126 -3.23 5.36 17.29
CA MET A 126 -3.91 6.49 16.67
C MET A 126 -4.84 6.07 15.53
N ALA A 127 -4.46 5.04 14.76
CA ALA A 127 -5.09 4.70 13.49
C ALA A 127 -5.03 5.87 12.48
N HIS A 128 -5.76 5.76 11.36
CA HIS A 128 -5.95 6.83 10.38
C HIS A 128 -7.25 6.60 9.58
N PRO A 129 -7.76 7.61 8.85
CA PRO A 129 -9.03 7.51 8.13
C PRO A 129 -9.14 6.34 7.13
N GLY A 130 -8.03 5.85 6.57
CA GLY A 130 -8.02 4.63 5.74
C GLY A 130 -8.53 3.37 6.45
N ARG A 131 -8.67 3.40 7.79
CA ARG A 131 -9.35 2.32 8.53
C ARG A 131 -10.87 2.37 8.42
N TYR A 132 -11.46 3.39 7.84
CA TYR A 132 -12.88 3.41 7.46
C TYR A 132 -13.08 2.81 6.08
N THR A 133 -12.26 3.24 5.12
CA THR A 133 -12.24 2.77 3.73
C THR A 133 -10.89 3.14 3.10
N TYR A 134 -10.29 2.26 2.31
CA TYR A 134 -9.01 2.53 1.67
C TYR A 134 -8.89 1.72 0.38
N CYS A 135 -9.45 2.24 -0.72
CA CYS A 135 -9.48 1.57 -2.03
C CYS A 135 -9.39 2.61 -3.14
N ILE A 136 -8.48 2.39 -4.08
CA ILE A 136 -8.27 3.25 -5.27
C ILE A 136 -8.02 2.40 -6.51
N GLY A 137 -8.16 2.99 -7.69
CA GLY A 137 -7.61 2.45 -8.93
C GLY A 137 -6.20 3.00 -9.22
N GLU A 138 -5.39 2.29 -9.99
CA GLU A 138 -4.23 2.85 -10.66
C GLU A 138 -4.64 3.57 -11.94
N HIS A 139 -4.10 4.76 -12.19
CA HIS A 139 -4.39 5.54 -13.40
C HIS A 139 -3.53 5.05 -14.56
N GLU A 140 -3.81 3.83 -15.05
CA GLU A 140 -3.01 3.13 -16.05
C GLU A 140 -2.86 3.92 -17.35
N GLU A 141 -3.89 4.67 -17.76
CA GLU A 141 -3.89 5.49 -18.96
C GLU A 141 -2.95 6.70 -18.88
N GLN A 142 -2.56 7.08 -17.68
CA GLN A 142 -1.61 8.16 -17.42
C GLN A 142 -0.28 7.65 -16.86
N ASN A 143 -0.15 6.33 -16.74
CA ASN A 143 1.10 5.70 -16.30
C ASN A 143 2.03 5.50 -17.51
N PRO A 144 3.18 6.19 -17.58
CA PRO A 144 4.12 6.03 -18.69
C PRO A 144 4.93 4.71 -18.63
N TRP A 145 4.79 3.94 -17.55
CA TRP A 145 5.46 2.66 -17.35
C TRP A 145 4.43 1.52 -17.24
N ASN A 146 4.91 0.30 -17.09
CA ASN A 146 4.05 -0.82 -16.72
C ASN A 146 3.30 -0.53 -15.42
N SER A 147 2.01 -0.91 -15.36
CA SER A 147 1.22 -0.82 -14.14
C SER A 147 1.78 -1.71 -13.03
N LEU A 148 1.34 -1.48 -11.79
CA LEU A 148 1.73 -2.30 -10.64
C LEU A 148 1.46 -3.79 -10.88
N ALA A 149 0.30 -4.12 -11.48
CA ALA A 149 -0.06 -5.49 -11.80
C ALA A 149 0.88 -6.11 -12.85
N VAL A 150 1.18 -5.39 -13.92
CA VAL A 150 2.07 -5.85 -14.99
C VAL A 150 3.50 -6.07 -14.48
N GLU A 151 4.01 -5.20 -13.63
CA GLU A 151 5.31 -5.41 -12.96
C GLU A 151 5.37 -6.69 -12.12
N HIS A 152 4.22 -7.18 -11.65
CA HIS A 152 4.11 -8.40 -10.85
C HIS A 152 3.67 -9.61 -11.68
N GLY A 153 3.77 -9.54 -13.02
CA GLY A 153 3.59 -10.67 -13.92
C GLY A 153 2.17 -10.94 -14.39
N PHE A 154 1.22 -10.01 -14.15
CA PHE A 154 -0.11 -10.10 -14.74
C PHE A 154 -0.14 -9.48 -16.14
N ALA A 155 -0.99 -10.02 -17.01
CA ALA A 155 -1.21 -9.40 -18.32
C ALA A 155 -2.00 -8.08 -18.19
N PRO A 156 -1.82 -7.13 -19.12
CA PRO A 156 -2.55 -5.84 -19.06
C PRO A 156 -4.07 -5.98 -19.10
N GLU A 157 -4.58 -7.07 -19.69
CA GLU A 157 -6.01 -7.38 -19.81
C GLU A 157 -6.58 -8.02 -18.54
N GLU A 158 -5.72 -8.43 -17.62
CA GLU A 158 -6.16 -9.06 -16.39
C GLU A 158 -6.55 -7.99 -15.35
N SER A 159 -7.71 -8.20 -14.76
CA SER A 159 -8.15 -7.40 -13.62
C SER A 159 -7.59 -7.95 -12.33
N THR A 160 -7.02 -7.09 -11.49
CA THR A 160 -6.40 -7.49 -10.23
C THR A 160 -6.74 -6.56 -9.07
N VAL A 161 -6.58 -7.08 -7.86
CA VAL A 161 -6.58 -6.30 -6.62
C VAL A 161 -5.28 -6.55 -5.88
N ALA A 162 -4.56 -5.49 -5.60
CA ALA A 162 -3.41 -5.52 -4.71
C ALA A 162 -3.82 -5.10 -3.30
N ALA A 163 -3.37 -5.83 -2.28
CA ALA A 163 -3.46 -5.42 -0.87
C ALA A 163 -2.09 -4.93 -0.39
N PHE A 164 -2.06 -3.75 0.18
CA PHE A 164 -0.87 -3.12 0.75
C PHE A 164 -1.15 -2.64 2.17
N ALA A 165 -0.33 -2.99 3.13
CA ALA A 165 -0.49 -2.58 4.53
C ALA A 165 0.05 -1.17 4.74
N GLY A 166 -0.73 -0.15 4.39
CA GLY A 166 -0.29 1.24 4.33
C GLY A 166 -0.71 2.09 5.53
N GLU A 167 0.17 3.00 5.92
CA GLU A 167 -0.18 4.16 6.75
C GLU A 167 -0.99 5.19 5.93
N ALA A 168 -1.27 6.35 6.51
CA ALA A 168 -1.92 7.44 5.78
C ALA A 168 -1.02 7.98 4.66
N PRO A 169 -1.58 8.41 3.53
CA PRO A 169 -0.81 9.11 2.50
C PRO A 169 -0.21 10.40 3.06
N HIS A 170 1.10 10.55 2.90
CA HIS A 170 1.80 11.81 3.16
C HIS A 170 2.02 12.54 1.84
N GLY A 171 1.42 13.73 1.70
CA GLY A 171 1.52 14.53 0.49
C GLY A 171 2.91 15.15 0.30
N VAL A 172 3.44 15.04 -0.91
CA VAL A 172 4.70 15.65 -1.34
C VAL A 172 4.42 16.55 -2.53
N TYR A 173 4.76 17.82 -2.46
CA TYR A 173 4.67 18.72 -3.59
C TYR A 173 6.04 19.09 -4.13
N ASP A 174 6.14 19.25 -5.45
CA ASP A 174 7.30 19.82 -6.12
C ASP A 174 6.86 20.55 -7.39
N HIS A 175 6.67 21.85 -7.28
CA HIS A 175 6.21 22.69 -8.38
C HIS A 175 7.37 23.18 -9.28
N GLN A 176 8.61 23.00 -8.87
CA GLN A 176 9.79 23.60 -9.52
C GLN A 176 10.60 22.62 -10.36
N SER A 177 10.75 21.39 -9.94
CA SER A 177 11.56 20.39 -10.65
C SER A 177 11.06 20.16 -12.07
N ARG A 178 11.99 20.09 -13.02
CA ARG A 178 11.71 19.85 -14.45
C ARG A 178 12.45 18.63 -15.00
N ASN A 179 13.11 17.88 -14.13
CA ASN A 179 13.82 16.66 -14.46
C ASN A 179 13.60 15.60 -13.37
N ALA A 180 13.87 14.34 -13.71
CA ALA A 180 13.67 13.20 -12.82
C ALA A 180 14.52 13.30 -11.56
N LYS A 181 15.80 13.66 -11.70
CA LYS A 181 16.74 13.66 -10.59
C LYS A 181 16.30 14.61 -9.47
N ASP A 182 15.97 15.86 -9.81
CA ASP A 182 15.56 16.85 -8.82
C ASP A 182 14.25 16.46 -8.12
N LEU A 183 13.27 15.96 -8.89
CA LEU A 183 12.01 15.49 -8.35
C LEU A 183 12.20 14.29 -7.41
N LEU A 184 13.04 13.32 -7.79
CA LEU A 184 13.36 12.18 -6.95
C LEU A 184 14.16 12.56 -5.70
N ILE A 185 14.95 13.63 -5.74
CA ILE A 185 15.58 14.21 -4.55
C ILE A 185 14.50 14.70 -3.58
N THR A 186 13.50 15.44 -4.05
CA THR A 186 12.36 15.88 -3.23
C THR A 186 11.62 14.68 -2.61
N ILE A 187 11.29 13.68 -3.42
CA ILE A 187 10.66 12.43 -2.95
C ILE A 187 11.53 11.73 -1.89
N SER A 188 12.85 11.65 -2.12
CA SER A 188 13.77 11.01 -1.17
C SER A 188 13.73 11.64 0.21
N LYS A 189 13.61 12.96 0.28
CA LYS A 189 13.51 13.66 1.58
C LYS A 189 12.25 13.34 2.34
N SER A 190 11.13 13.15 1.66
CA SER A 190 9.89 12.68 2.28
C SER A 190 9.99 11.22 2.71
N LEU A 191 10.60 10.36 1.90
CA LEU A 191 10.86 8.96 2.27
C LEU A 191 11.83 8.84 3.46
N GLU A 192 12.81 9.72 3.56
CA GLU A 192 13.81 9.72 4.64
C GLU A 192 13.19 9.81 6.02
N VAL A 193 12.14 10.64 6.18
CA VAL A 193 11.51 10.91 7.48
C VAL A 193 10.37 9.96 7.83
N LEU A 194 9.97 9.05 6.94
CA LEU A 194 8.93 8.05 7.23
C LEU A 194 9.32 7.20 8.45
N SER A 195 8.38 7.01 9.38
CA SER A 195 8.57 6.51 10.74
C SER A 195 9.45 7.45 11.56
N HIS A 196 10.72 7.58 11.26
CA HIS A 196 11.66 8.60 11.67
C HIS A 196 12.95 8.54 10.83
N SER A 197 13.76 9.59 10.88
CA SER A 197 14.93 9.76 10.00
C SER A 197 16.02 8.70 10.18
N LYS A 198 16.08 8.04 11.35
CA LYS A 198 17.06 6.98 11.69
C LYS A 198 16.52 5.56 11.55
N SER A 199 15.27 5.41 11.11
CA SER A 199 14.70 4.08 10.87
C SER A 199 15.32 3.41 9.64
N THR A 200 15.57 2.11 9.71
CA THR A 200 16.31 1.35 8.69
C THR A 200 15.62 0.04 8.34
N HIS A 201 16.03 -0.55 7.20
CA HIS A 201 15.59 -1.88 6.75
C HIS A 201 14.08 -2.03 6.63
N HIS A 202 13.40 -0.97 6.17
CA HIS A 202 11.96 -1.02 5.88
C HIS A 202 11.63 -2.00 4.76
N GLY A 203 10.43 -2.54 4.81
CA GLY A 203 9.83 -3.32 3.74
C GLY A 203 9.12 -2.44 2.72
N ASP A 204 8.06 -2.98 2.13
CA ASP A 204 7.33 -2.32 1.06
C ASP A 204 6.83 -0.93 1.48
N THR A 205 7.09 0.05 0.63
CA THR A 205 6.66 1.43 0.75
C THR A 205 6.17 1.89 -0.63
N LEU A 206 5.06 2.59 -0.68
CA LEU A 206 4.43 3.00 -1.92
C LEU A 206 4.66 4.48 -2.16
N VAL A 207 5.13 4.81 -3.35
CA VAL A 207 5.17 6.18 -3.89
C VAL A 207 4.10 6.29 -4.96
N VAL A 208 3.14 7.16 -4.75
CA VAL A 208 2.07 7.46 -5.69
C VAL A 208 2.39 8.76 -6.39
N PHE A 209 2.72 8.68 -7.67
CA PHE A 209 2.93 9.86 -8.51
C PHE A 209 1.61 10.36 -9.09
N SER A 210 1.39 11.69 -9.10
CA SER A 210 0.41 12.25 -10.02
C SER A 210 0.86 12.05 -11.47
N PRO A 211 -0.07 12.08 -12.45
CA PRO A 211 0.30 12.00 -13.87
C PRO A 211 1.34 13.04 -14.30
N GLU A 212 1.31 14.25 -13.73
CA GLU A 212 2.26 15.32 -14.07
C GLU A 212 3.69 15.01 -13.58
N HIS A 213 3.84 14.50 -12.36
CA HIS A 213 5.13 14.05 -11.86
C HIS A 213 5.65 12.80 -12.60
N ALA A 214 4.76 11.84 -12.87
CA ALA A 214 5.11 10.65 -13.63
C ALA A 214 5.63 11.00 -15.03
N ARG A 215 4.96 11.93 -15.72
CA ARG A 215 5.38 12.43 -17.04
C ARG A 215 6.75 13.09 -16.97
N THR A 216 6.98 13.99 -16.01
CA THR A 216 8.29 14.67 -15.84
C THR A 216 9.43 13.66 -15.71
N ILE A 217 9.22 12.57 -14.98
CA ILE A 217 10.27 11.54 -14.80
C ILE A 217 10.46 10.72 -16.08
N ALA A 218 9.36 10.35 -16.75
CA ALA A 218 9.42 9.53 -17.96
C ALA A 218 10.00 10.28 -19.17
N GLU A 219 9.67 11.56 -19.33
CA GLU A 219 10.23 12.42 -20.39
C GLU A 219 11.75 12.58 -20.24
N ASP A 220 12.27 12.48 -19.03
CA ASP A 220 13.72 12.47 -18.74
C ASP A 220 14.35 11.06 -18.91
N GLY A 221 13.58 10.09 -19.39
CA GLY A 221 14.03 8.75 -19.78
C GLY A 221 14.22 7.76 -18.63
N TRP A 222 13.75 8.05 -17.41
CA TRP A 222 13.93 7.18 -16.25
C TRP A 222 12.87 6.07 -16.20
N SER A 223 13.34 4.85 -16.05
CA SER A 223 12.52 3.69 -15.76
C SER A 223 12.25 3.52 -14.26
N LYS A 224 11.27 2.67 -13.90
CA LYS A 224 11.03 2.32 -12.49
C LYS A 224 12.24 1.66 -11.82
N PRO A 225 13.01 0.75 -12.46
CA PRO A 225 14.29 0.28 -11.92
C PRO A 225 15.29 1.40 -11.63
N ASP A 226 15.47 2.37 -12.53
CA ASP A 226 16.40 3.49 -12.33
C ASP A 226 16.00 4.33 -11.10
N MET A 227 14.70 4.62 -10.97
CA MET A 227 14.17 5.33 -9.80
C MET A 227 14.42 4.57 -8.49
N ARG A 228 14.20 3.24 -8.47
CA ARG A 228 14.43 2.40 -7.28
C ARG A 228 15.89 2.43 -6.88
N ASP A 229 16.77 2.23 -7.83
CA ASP A 229 18.21 2.21 -7.58
C ASP A 229 18.70 3.55 -7.04
N PHE A 230 18.28 4.65 -7.68
CA PHE A 230 18.62 6.01 -7.24
C PHE A 230 18.13 6.28 -5.80
N LEU A 231 16.85 6.00 -5.52
CA LEU A 231 16.27 6.25 -4.20
C LEU A 231 16.90 5.35 -3.13
N TRP A 232 17.13 4.09 -3.42
CA TRP A 232 17.73 3.15 -2.48
C TRP A 232 19.17 3.53 -2.13
N HIS A 233 19.97 3.96 -3.10
CA HIS A 233 21.33 4.45 -2.86
C HIS A 233 21.33 5.76 -2.07
N ARG A 234 20.42 6.67 -2.38
CA ARG A 234 20.32 7.96 -1.73
C ARG A 234 19.82 7.88 -0.29
N LEU A 235 19.00 6.89 0.02
CA LEU A 235 18.39 6.69 1.35
C LEU A 235 19.25 5.78 2.26
N ARG A 236 20.57 5.93 2.17
CA ARG A 236 21.52 5.28 3.07
C ARG A 236 22.11 6.32 4.00
N LYS A 237 22.34 5.93 5.25
CA LYS A 237 23.02 6.77 6.23
C LYS A 237 24.20 6.04 6.84
N PRO A 238 25.28 6.74 7.17
CA PRO A 238 26.38 6.14 7.93
C PRO A 238 25.89 5.75 9.33
N VAL A 239 26.46 4.70 9.89
CA VAL A 239 26.13 4.25 11.25
C VAL A 239 26.24 5.39 12.26
N SER A 240 27.24 6.27 12.11
CA SER A 240 27.46 7.42 12.98
C SER A 240 26.24 8.38 13.06
N GLU A 241 25.42 8.49 12.02
CA GLU A 241 24.18 9.27 12.04
C GLU A 241 22.98 8.49 12.63
N LEU A 242 23.13 7.19 12.84
CA LEU A 242 22.07 6.29 13.30
C LEU A 242 22.20 5.93 14.79
N VAL A 243 23.17 6.49 15.50
CA VAL A 243 23.37 6.26 16.94
C VAL A 243 22.23 6.93 17.73
N PRO A 244 21.61 6.23 18.71
CA PRO A 244 20.61 6.83 19.59
C PRO A 244 21.19 7.99 20.40
N GLY A 245 20.37 9.00 20.66
CA GLY A 245 20.77 10.18 21.44
C GLY A 245 21.49 11.28 20.65
N LEU A 246 22.12 10.96 19.53
CA LEU A 246 22.66 11.94 18.61
C LEU A 246 21.52 12.42 17.70
N ASP A 247 21.11 13.66 17.79
CA ASP A 247 20.00 14.21 17.01
C ASP A 247 18.69 13.39 17.15
N GLY A 248 18.24 13.20 18.40
CA GLY A 248 17.02 12.46 18.75
C GLY A 248 17.28 11.13 19.47
N GLY A 249 16.28 10.67 20.22
CA GLY A 249 16.38 9.47 21.08
C GLY A 249 16.42 8.14 20.32
N GLU A 250 15.82 8.08 19.14
CA GLU A 250 15.77 6.86 18.32
C GLU A 250 17.08 6.59 17.56
N GLY A 251 17.25 5.37 17.10
CA GLY A 251 18.42 4.94 16.33
C GLY A 251 18.50 3.43 16.18
N LEU A 252 19.65 2.94 15.78
CA LEU A 252 19.89 1.51 15.67
C LEU A 252 19.81 0.81 17.04
N PRO A 253 19.16 -0.36 17.10
CA PRO A 253 19.09 -1.13 18.35
C PRO A 253 20.47 -1.49 18.89
N PRO A 254 20.66 -1.60 20.24
CA PRO A 254 21.94 -1.93 20.86
C PRO A 254 22.62 -3.19 20.28
N ARG A 255 21.81 -4.21 19.97
CA ARG A 255 22.29 -5.46 19.34
C ARG A 255 22.90 -5.26 17.93
N VAL A 256 22.49 -4.22 17.23
CA VAL A 256 23.02 -3.87 15.92
C VAL A 256 24.28 -3.04 16.09
N LEU A 257 24.25 -2.03 16.97
CA LEU A 257 25.39 -1.17 17.27
C LEU A 257 26.59 -1.97 17.81
N ALA A 258 26.35 -3.01 18.59
CA ALA A 258 27.42 -3.91 19.11
C ALA A 258 28.25 -4.62 18.03
N LYS A 259 27.82 -4.57 16.77
CA LYS A 259 28.58 -5.10 15.62
C LYS A 259 29.66 -4.14 15.10
N PHE A 260 29.65 -2.90 15.57
CA PHE A 260 30.56 -1.84 15.16
C PHE A 260 31.47 -1.44 16.31
N SER A 261 32.78 -1.38 16.08
CA SER A 261 33.75 -1.08 17.13
C SER A 261 33.63 0.34 17.67
N ASN A 262 33.37 1.32 16.77
CA ASN A 262 33.20 2.73 17.11
C ASN A 262 31.98 3.30 16.35
N PRO A 263 30.75 2.99 16.80
CA PRO A 263 29.54 3.39 16.06
C PRO A 263 29.43 4.90 15.79
N GLU A 264 29.90 5.74 16.73
CA GLU A 264 29.81 7.21 16.64
C GLU A 264 30.65 7.81 15.49
N THR A 265 31.60 7.06 14.95
CA THR A 265 32.48 7.50 13.84
C THR A 265 32.42 6.56 12.62
N ASP A 266 31.60 5.51 12.70
CA ASP A 266 31.53 4.49 11.66
C ASP A 266 30.80 5.00 10.40
N ALA A 267 31.49 4.96 9.27
CA ALA A 267 30.99 5.44 7.97
C ALA A 267 30.28 4.35 7.15
N THR A 268 30.08 3.15 7.71
CA THR A 268 29.35 2.07 7.03
C THR A 268 27.91 2.53 6.73
N LEU A 269 27.52 2.46 5.46
CA LEU A 269 26.21 2.92 5.02
C LEU A 269 25.13 1.86 5.26
N ILE A 270 24.14 2.19 6.04
CA ILE A 270 22.95 1.38 6.31
C ILE A 270 21.78 1.89 5.48
N PRO A 271 21.13 1.03 4.68
CA PRO A 271 20.00 1.45 3.85
C PRO A 271 18.72 1.60 4.66
N LYS A 272 17.88 2.58 4.27
CA LYS A 272 16.54 2.74 4.83
C LYS A 272 15.62 1.57 4.46
N PHE A 273 15.70 1.09 3.25
CA PHE A 273 14.94 -0.07 2.74
C PHE A 273 15.84 -1.29 2.59
N ARG A 274 15.32 -2.49 2.80
CA ARG A 274 16.10 -3.74 2.70
C ARG A 274 16.68 -3.96 1.31
N GLU A 275 15.87 -3.66 0.30
CA GLU A 275 16.23 -3.83 -1.11
C GLU A 275 15.52 -2.77 -1.96
N PRO A 276 16.02 -2.44 -3.16
CA PRO A 276 15.39 -1.48 -4.06
C PRO A 276 13.93 -1.86 -4.39
N GLY A 277 13.63 -3.15 -4.52
CA GLY A 277 12.31 -3.68 -4.80
C GLY A 277 11.24 -3.36 -3.75
N ASN A 278 11.62 -2.93 -2.54
CA ASN A 278 10.66 -2.48 -1.53
C ASN A 278 10.05 -1.10 -1.85
N ILE A 279 10.63 -0.33 -2.76
CA ILE A 279 10.06 0.95 -3.19
C ILE A 279 9.12 0.67 -4.38
N LYS A 280 7.81 0.69 -4.12
CA LYS A 280 6.77 0.45 -5.13
C LYS A 280 6.31 1.77 -5.72
N PHE A 281 6.02 1.79 -7.00
CA PHE A 281 5.52 2.98 -7.71
C PHE A 281 4.14 2.74 -8.28
N LEU A 282 3.28 3.74 -8.12
CA LEU A 282 1.91 3.77 -8.62
C LEU A 282 1.66 5.14 -9.26
N VAL A 283 0.87 5.20 -10.31
CA VAL A 283 0.35 6.45 -10.84
C VAL A 283 -1.13 6.56 -10.49
N ALA A 284 -1.52 7.64 -9.79
CA ALA A 284 -2.89 7.96 -9.48
C ALA A 284 -3.05 9.46 -9.21
N GLY A 285 -4.27 9.95 -9.30
CA GLY A 285 -4.58 11.37 -9.07
C GLY A 285 -4.98 12.11 -10.33
N GLY A 286 -5.31 13.40 -10.16
CA GLY A 286 -5.68 14.29 -11.25
C GLY A 286 -4.54 14.56 -12.23
N THR A 287 -4.89 14.84 -13.47
CA THR A 287 -3.93 15.14 -14.55
C THR A 287 -3.24 16.49 -14.42
N ALA A 288 -3.76 17.38 -13.58
CA ALA A 288 -3.17 18.67 -13.24
C ALA A 288 -2.83 18.69 -11.73
N GLY A 289 -1.60 19.13 -11.44
CA GLY A 289 -1.12 19.27 -10.07
C GLY A 289 0.16 18.49 -9.80
N ARG A 290 1.20 19.21 -9.43
CA ARG A 290 2.53 18.69 -9.15
C ARG A 290 2.62 18.18 -7.71
N PHE A 291 1.95 17.07 -7.46
CA PHE A 291 1.92 16.39 -6.17
C PHE A 291 2.26 14.91 -6.34
N SER A 292 2.77 14.34 -5.27
CA SER A 292 2.90 12.89 -5.09
C SER A 292 2.47 12.56 -3.68
N ALA A 293 2.31 11.29 -3.38
CA ALA A 293 2.12 10.82 -2.02
C ALA A 293 3.11 9.70 -1.72
N VAL A 294 3.62 9.66 -0.49
CA VAL A 294 4.35 8.51 0.03
C VAL A 294 3.51 7.83 1.10
N ILE A 295 3.40 6.51 1.02
CA ILE A 295 2.62 5.69 1.94
C ILE A 295 3.55 4.65 2.52
N HIS A 296 3.87 4.81 3.81
CA HIS A 296 4.73 3.86 4.49
C HIS A 296 4.01 2.55 4.73
N GLY A 297 4.71 1.44 4.51
CA GLY A 297 4.17 0.12 4.78
C GLY A 297 4.48 -0.36 6.20
N TRP A 298 3.69 -1.31 6.71
CA TRP A 298 3.95 -1.93 8.01
C TRP A 298 5.14 -2.89 7.93
N THR A 299 6.13 -2.70 8.82
CA THR A 299 7.46 -3.29 8.67
C THR A 299 7.97 -4.05 9.90
N PHE A 300 7.12 -4.28 10.90
CA PHE A 300 7.54 -4.98 12.10
C PHE A 300 7.38 -6.51 11.98
N SER A 301 8.24 -7.26 12.67
CA SER A 301 8.30 -8.72 12.72
C SER A 301 8.43 -9.44 11.36
N LYS A 302 7.36 -9.99 10.81
CA LYS A 302 7.39 -10.72 9.51
C LYS A 302 7.51 -9.81 8.29
N MET A 303 7.15 -8.55 8.42
CA MET A 303 7.01 -7.59 7.31
C MET A 303 5.92 -7.96 6.31
N SER A 304 4.83 -7.24 6.38
CA SER A 304 3.81 -7.31 5.35
C SER A 304 4.40 -6.98 3.98
N ARG A 305 4.02 -7.77 2.98
CA ARG A 305 4.35 -7.53 1.58
C ARG A 305 3.10 -7.15 0.80
N LEU A 306 3.30 -6.43 -0.29
CA LEU A 306 2.26 -6.24 -1.28
C LEU A 306 1.85 -7.61 -1.85
N VAL A 307 0.56 -7.90 -1.83
CA VAL A 307 0.00 -9.15 -2.40
C VAL A 307 -1.03 -8.80 -3.46
N ILE A 308 -0.93 -9.39 -4.63
CA ILE A 308 -1.85 -9.17 -5.75
C ILE A 308 -2.61 -10.45 -6.07
N LYS A 309 -3.92 -10.34 -6.24
CA LYS A 309 -4.80 -11.44 -6.66
C LYS A 309 -5.59 -11.04 -7.90
N ARG A 310 -5.85 -12.05 -8.75
CA ARG A 310 -6.67 -11.87 -9.96
C ARG A 310 -8.14 -11.74 -9.57
N VAL A 311 -8.82 -10.78 -10.16
CA VAL A 311 -10.29 -10.70 -10.12
C VAL A 311 -10.83 -11.73 -11.11
N ARG A 312 -11.51 -12.75 -10.61
CA ARG A 312 -12.11 -13.77 -11.47
C ARG A 312 -13.42 -13.24 -12.04
N PRO A 313 -13.62 -13.35 -13.37
CA PRO A 313 -14.90 -13.02 -13.96
C PRO A 313 -16.02 -13.86 -13.32
N THR A 314 -17.21 -13.32 -13.23
CA THR A 314 -18.41 -14.13 -13.02
C THR A 314 -18.73 -14.79 -14.36
N ASP A 315 -18.77 -16.12 -14.39
CA ASP A 315 -19.35 -16.82 -15.53
C ASP A 315 -20.78 -16.32 -15.69
N GLY A 316 -21.05 -15.62 -16.80
CA GLY A 316 -22.31 -14.98 -17.11
C GLY A 316 -23.43 -15.97 -17.39
#